data_9f5b9c766efcf845c4c3c91b78fe79d0
#
_entry.id   9f5b9c766efcf845c4c3c91b78fe79d0
#
_cell.length_a   1.000
_cell.length_b   1.000
_cell.length_c   1.000
_cell.angle_alpha   90.00
_cell.angle_beta   90.00
_cell.angle_gamma   90.00
#
_symmetry.space_group_name_H-M   'P 1'
#
loop_
_entity.id
_entity.type
_entity.pdbx_description
1 polymer ?
#
loop_
_entity_poly.entity_id
_entity_poly.type
_entity_poly.pdbx_seq_one_letter_code
_entity_poly.pdbx_strand_id
1 'polypeptide(L)'
;MTAPRVVIVGAGFGGLSAARALRRADAEVLVIDRYNYHFFQPLLYQVASGLLDPAEIAHPVRSILRGQRNTDVRMDEVRGIDLHRQVVRCSTDIPYDYLIVAAGAVTNHFGNQDIAAHTMGLKGLSDALALRAHVLERFERATETTDERERRRLLTFVIAGAGPTGIEYAGALSELFVHLLPKDFPRLDFAPVRVVLIEGRNRVLETFHPRLGSMAAGVLRRRGVELVLGRTVTEADAAGITLDDGTRVDAATVIWTRRRLRLAGRQTTDRAPRSVRPRAGAQHAPAPRPRRGASDW
;
A
#
# COMPACT_ATOMS: atom_id res chain seq x y z
N MET A 1 33.31 -19.67 17.11
CA MET A 1 31.84 -19.68 17.04
C MET A 1 31.47 -19.01 15.75
N THR A 2 30.57 -19.55 14.94
CA THR A 2 30.06 -18.91 13.72
C THR A 2 29.22 -17.71 14.13
N ALA A 3 29.31 -16.60 13.38
CA ALA A 3 28.49 -15.42 13.62
C ALA A 3 26.98 -15.78 13.55
N PRO A 4 26.15 -15.22 14.43
CA PRO A 4 24.72 -15.53 14.43
C PRO A 4 24.04 -15.08 13.13
N ARG A 5 23.09 -15.86 12.64
CA ARG A 5 22.33 -15.57 11.44
C ARG A 5 21.03 -14.82 11.74
N VAL A 6 20.91 -13.61 11.21
CA VAL A 6 19.70 -12.79 11.28
C VAL A 6 18.97 -12.87 9.95
N VAL A 7 17.76 -13.40 9.94
CA VAL A 7 16.91 -13.42 8.74
C VAL A 7 15.86 -12.31 8.83
N ILE A 8 15.77 -11.48 7.77
CA ILE A 8 14.82 -10.39 7.65
C ILE A 8 13.85 -10.73 6.51
N VAL A 9 12.56 -10.86 6.83
CA VAL A 9 11.51 -11.15 5.85
C VAL A 9 10.88 -9.84 5.38
N GLY A 10 11.13 -9.48 4.12
CA GLY A 10 10.65 -8.27 3.47
C GLY A 10 11.72 -7.19 3.33
N ALA A 11 11.89 -6.66 2.11
CA ALA A 11 12.80 -5.55 1.77
C ALA A 11 12.06 -4.21 1.62
N GLY A 12 10.92 -4.05 2.31
CA GLY A 12 10.24 -2.77 2.44
C GLY A 12 10.97 -1.82 3.39
N PHE A 13 10.32 -0.71 3.79
CA PHE A 13 10.91 0.28 4.70
C PHE A 13 11.44 -0.33 6.01
N GLY A 14 10.66 -1.20 6.65
CA GLY A 14 11.05 -1.83 7.91
C GLY A 14 12.25 -2.77 7.75
N GLY A 15 12.24 -3.63 6.71
CA GLY A 15 13.31 -4.58 6.48
C GLY A 15 14.62 -3.92 6.08
N LEU A 16 14.59 -2.91 5.20
CA LEU A 16 15.79 -2.14 4.84
C LEU A 16 16.35 -1.33 6.01
N SER A 17 15.46 -0.76 6.84
CA SER A 17 15.90 -0.05 8.05
C SER A 17 16.58 -1.00 9.04
N ALA A 18 16.02 -2.20 9.24
CA ALA A 18 16.62 -3.22 10.09
C ALA A 18 17.96 -3.70 9.53
N ALA A 19 18.06 -4.00 8.24
CA ALA A 19 19.30 -4.40 7.59
C ALA A 19 20.38 -3.33 7.76
N ARG A 20 20.05 -2.05 7.53
CA ARG A 20 20.99 -0.92 7.71
C ARG A 20 21.43 -0.76 9.16
N ALA A 21 20.54 -0.94 10.13
CA ALA A 21 20.89 -0.88 11.55
C ALA A 21 21.90 -1.97 11.95
N LEU A 22 21.81 -3.15 11.32
CA LEU A 22 22.69 -4.30 11.57
C LEU A 22 24.02 -4.25 10.79
N ARG A 23 24.30 -3.23 9.99
CA ARG A 23 25.46 -3.18 9.09
C ARG A 23 26.83 -3.33 9.79
N ARG A 24 26.90 -3.05 11.10
CA ARG A 24 28.13 -3.15 11.93
C ARG A 24 28.04 -4.28 12.96
N ALA A 25 26.97 -5.04 12.98
CA ALA A 25 26.81 -6.17 13.89
C ALA A 25 27.73 -7.31 13.45
N ASP A 26 28.25 -8.04 14.45
CA ASP A 26 28.94 -9.31 14.21
C ASP A 26 27.90 -10.41 14.00
N ALA A 27 27.26 -10.40 12.85
CA ALA A 27 26.17 -11.27 12.44
C ALA A 27 26.11 -11.40 10.93
N GLU A 28 25.65 -12.55 10.43
CA GLU A 28 25.28 -12.74 9.04
C GLU A 28 23.82 -12.29 8.86
N VAL A 29 23.56 -11.29 8.02
CA VAL A 29 22.23 -10.77 7.75
C VAL A 29 21.73 -11.27 6.38
N LEU A 30 20.58 -11.92 6.33
CA LEU A 30 19.93 -12.32 5.09
C LEU A 30 18.58 -11.62 4.95
N VAL A 31 18.43 -10.78 3.94
CA VAL A 31 17.15 -10.16 3.58
C VAL A 31 16.46 -11.01 2.51
N ILE A 32 15.22 -11.43 2.77
CA ILE A 32 14.42 -12.23 1.83
C ILE A 32 13.21 -11.41 1.39
N ASP A 33 13.04 -11.23 0.08
CA ASP A 33 11.85 -10.63 -0.49
C ASP A 33 11.49 -11.35 -1.80
N ARG A 34 10.20 -11.39 -2.14
CA ARG A 34 9.72 -11.95 -3.42
C ARG A 34 10.08 -11.09 -4.62
N TYR A 35 10.46 -9.82 -4.38
CA TYR A 35 10.91 -8.88 -5.39
C TYR A 35 12.38 -8.52 -5.16
N ASN A 36 13.09 -8.26 -6.23
CA ASN A 36 14.49 -7.82 -6.18
C ASN A 36 14.64 -6.29 -6.07
N TYR A 37 13.52 -5.57 -5.92
CA TYR A 37 13.48 -4.12 -5.79
C TYR A 37 12.72 -3.66 -4.55
N HIS A 38 13.14 -2.54 -4.01
CA HIS A 38 12.39 -1.71 -3.08
C HIS A 38 11.74 -0.57 -3.83
N PHE A 39 10.50 -0.22 -3.52
CA PHE A 39 9.84 0.95 -4.07
C PHE A 39 9.34 1.87 -2.98
N PHE A 40 9.38 3.17 -3.24
CA PHE A 40 8.89 4.19 -2.32
C PHE A 40 7.37 4.26 -2.39
N GLN A 41 6.72 3.40 -1.62
CA GLN A 41 5.27 3.20 -1.63
C GLN A 41 4.41 4.49 -1.51
N PRO A 42 4.81 5.53 -0.74
CA PRO A 42 4.03 6.76 -0.69
C PRO A 42 3.79 7.45 -2.03
N LEU A 43 4.64 7.23 -3.03
CA LEU A 43 4.49 7.80 -4.38
C LEU A 43 3.85 6.83 -5.39
N LEU A 44 3.39 5.67 -4.95
CA LEU A 44 2.82 4.65 -5.82
C LEU A 44 1.57 5.14 -6.57
N TYR A 45 0.78 6.01 -5.94
CA TYR A 45 -0.40 6.62 -6.55
C TYR A 45 -0.05 7.51 -7.76
N GLN A 46 1.12 8.13 -7.77
CA GLN A 46 1.58 8.94 -8.91
C GLN A 46 1.99 8.05 -10.09
N VAL A 47 2.56 6.88 -9.83
CA VAL A 47 2.80 5.90 -10.90
C VAL A 47 1.48 5.39 -11.46
N ALA A 48 0.50 5.09 -10.60
CA ALA A 48 -0.82 4.62 -11.01
C ALA A 48 -1.64 5.66 -11.81
N SER A 49 -1.37 6.95 -11.63
CA SER A 49 -1.98 8.04 -12.38
C SER A 49 -1.13 8.52 -13.57
N GLY A 50 0.04 7.92 -13.80
CA GLY A 50 0.94 8.31 -14.89
C GLY A 50 1.71 9.61 -14.67
N LEU A 51 1.67 10.17 -13.46
CA LEU A 51 2.36 11.41 -13.11
C LEU A 51 3.86 11.19 -12.81
N LEU A 52 4.26 9.93 -12.55
CA LEU A 52 5.63 9.57 -12.20
C LEU A 52 6.05 8.28 -12.91
N ASP A 53 7.31 8.21 -13.33
CA ASP A 53 7.87 6.98 -13.90
C ASP A 53 8.13 5.95 -12.80
N PRO A 54 7.82 4.65 -13.02
CA PRO A 54 8.12 3.58 -12.08
C PRO A 54 9.59 3.53 -11.62
N ALA A 55 10.52 3.86 -12.51
CA ALA A 55 11.96 3.83 -12.22
C ALA A 55 12.39 4.88 -11.20
N GLU A 56 11.62 5.96 -11.04
CA GLU A 56 11.92 7.02 -10.07
C GLU A 56 11.65 6.59 -8.61
N ILE A 57 10.78 5.60 -8.42
CA ILE A 57 10.42 5.11 -7.08
C ILE A 57 10.93 3.71 -6.76
N ALA A 58 11.38 2.94 -7.77
CA ALA A 58 11.77 1.54 -7.60
C ALA A 58 13.28 1.36 -7.82
N HIS A 59 13.97 0.85 -6.79
CA HIS A 59 15.42 0.67 -6.81
C HIS A 59 15.79 -0.77 -6.42
N PRO A 60 16.80 -1.40 -7.09
CA PRO A 60 17.24 -2.75 -6.75
C PRO A 60 17.72 -2.83 -5.29
N VAL A 61 17.21 -3.81 -4.53
CA VAL A 61 17.57 -4.00 -3.10
C VAL A 61 19.06 -4.21 -2.94
N ARG A 62 19.70 -4.98 -3.83
CA ARG A 62 21.16 -5.20 -3.81
C ARG A 62 21.95 -3.91 -3.99
N SER A 63 21.47 -2.98 -4.80
CA SER A 63 22.11 -1.65 -4.96
C SER A 63 22.02 -0.82 -3.69
N ILE A 64 20.88 -0.87 -3.01
CA ILE A 64 20.64 -0.14 -1.74
C ILE A 64 21.55 -0.66 -0.62
N LEU A 65 21.87 -1.95 -0.60
CA LEU A 65 22.66 -2.64 0.44
C LEU A 65 24.11 -2.92 0.02
N ARG A 66 24.55 -2.49 -1.16
CA ARG A 66 25.87 -2.79 -1.77
C ARG A 66 27.07 -2.56 -0.84
N GLY A 67 27.00 -1.58 0.06
CA GLY A 67 28.10 -1.27 0.99
C GLY A 67 28.12 -2.10 2.28
N GLN A 68 27.22 -3.07 2.46
CA GLN A 68 27.13 -3.89 3.66
C GLN A 68 27.76 -5.27 3.44
N ARG A 69 28.93 -5.50 4.07
CA ARG A 69 29.71 -6.75 3.88
C ARG A 69 29.06 -7.97 4.56
N ASN A 70 28.28 -7.73 5.60
CA ASN A 70 27.62 -8.78 6.40
C ASN A 70 26.19 -9.05 5.96
N THR A 71 25.73 -8.47 4.85
CA THR A 71 24.32 -8.57 4.42
C THR A 71 24.22 -9.15 3.02
N ASP A 72 23.46 -10.22 2.87
CA ASP A 72 23.05 -10.77 1.58
C ASP A 72 21.55 -10.59 1.35
N VAL A 73 21.15 -10.66 0.06
CA VAL A 73 19.76 -10.52 -0.38
C VAL A 73 19.36 -11.75 -1.18
N ARG A 74 18.22 -12.34 -0.84
CA ARG A 74 17.64 -13.46 -1.56
C ARG A 74 16.26 -13.08 -2.11
N MET A 75 16.08 -13.23 -3.42
CA MET A 75 14.77 -13.12 -4.04
C MET A 75 14.08 -14.47 -3.92
N ASP A 76 13.13 -14.58 -2.99
CA ASP A 76 12.37 -15.79 -2.74
C ASP A 76 11.05 -15.45 -2.04
N GLU A 77 10.06 -16.33 -2.14
CA GLU A 77 8.80 -16.16 -1.43
C GLU A 77 8.78 -16.96 -0.12
N VAL A 78 8.59 -16.24 1.00
CA VAL A 78 8.40 -16.86 2.29
C VAL A 78 6.99 -17.45 2.38
N ARG A 79 6.90 -18.77 2.46
CA ARG A 79 5.65 -19.53 2.53
C ARG A 79 5.22 -19.83 3.96
N GLY A 80 6.17 -19.83 4.91
CA GLY A 80 5.91 -20.09 6.32
C GLY A 80 7.13 -19.87 7.19
N ILE A 81 6.89 -19.88 8.51
CA ILE A 81 7.94 -19.78 9.53
C ILE A 81 7.67 -20.88 10.56
N ASP A 82 8.68 -21.68 10.81
CA ASP A 82 8.69 -22.70 11.87
C ASP A 82 9.49 -22.14 13.05
N LEU A 83 8.78 -21.66 14.07
CA LEU A 83 9.39 -21.04 15.24
C LEU A 83 10.11 -22.04 16.15
N HIS A 84 9.68 -23.32 16.17
CA HIS A 84 10.31 -24.34 16.98
C HIS A 84 11.64 -24.79 16.40
N ARG A 85 11.68 -24.98 15.08
CA ARG A 85 12.90 -25.36 14.37
C ARG A 85 13.76 -24.16 14.00
N GLN A 86 13.30 -22.94 14.23
CA GLN A 86 13.93 -21.68 13.83
C GLN A 86 14.28 -21.67 12.33
N VAL A 87 13.27 -21.94 11.49
CA VAL A 87 13.43 -22.06 10.03
C VAL A 87 12.39 -21.19 9.31
N VAL A 88 12.85 -20.41 8.33
CA VAL A 88 11.99 -19.74 7.34
C VAL A 88 11.83 -20.64 6.13
N ARG A 89 10.60 -21.00 5.79
CA ARG A 89 10.26 -21.87 4.66
C ARG A 89 10.09 -21.03 3.39
N CYS A 90 11.01 -21.22 2.46
CA CYS A 90 11.01 -20.62 1.12
C CYS A 90 11.02 -21.72 0.05
N SER A 91 11.72 -21.51 -1.08
CA SER A 91 12.07 -22.59 -2.03
C SER A 91 12.97 -23.65 -1.39
N THR A 92 13.80 -23.23 -0.43
CA THR A 92 14.57 -24.10 0.49
C THR A 92 14.39 -23.59 1.91
N ASP A 93 14.53 -24.47 2.90
CA ASP A 93 14.48 -24.11 4.32
C ASP A 93 15.72 -23.29 4.71
N ILE A 94 15.51 -22.15 5.40
CA ILE A 94 16.57 -21.24 5.82
C ILE A 94 16.58 -21.16 7.34
N PRO A 95 17.61 -21.71 8.02
CA PRO A 95 17.74 -21.60 9.46
C PRO A 95 18.10 -20.18 9.87
N TYR A 96 17.68 -19.78 11.08
CA TYR A 96 18.01 -18.50 11.68
C TYR A 96 18.23 -18.60 13.19
N ASP A 97 19.09 -17.72 13.73
CA ASP A 97 19.20 -17.47 15.16
C ASP A 97 18.24 -16.34 15.58
N TYR A 98 18.11 -15.31 14.74
CA TYR A 98 17.20 -14.19 14.93
C TYR A 98 16.34 -13.96 13.70
N LEU A 99 15.06 -13.63 13.91
CA LEU A 99 14.11 -13.38 12.85
C LEU A 99 13.46 -12.00 12.99
N ILE A 100 13.49 -11.21 11.92
CA ILE A 100 12.77 -9.95 11.81
C ILE A 100 11.70 -10.09 10.72
N VAL A 101 10.43 -9.94 11.09
CA VAL A 101 9.31 -10.04 10.17
C VAL A 101 8.86 -8.62 9.77
N ALA A 102 9.21 -8.22 8.55
CA ALA A 102 8.88 -6.93 7.94
C ALA A 102 8.07 -7.10 6.63
N ALA A 103 7.18 -8.10 6.57
CA ALA A 103 6.46 -8.54 5.37
C ALA A 103 5.41 -7.53 4.83
N GLY A 104 5.23 -6.39 5.50
CA GLY A 104 4.33 -5.33 5.09
C GLY A 104 2.84 -5.67 5.22
N ALA A 105 2.02 -5.14 4.32
CA ALA A 105 0.57 -5.34 4.30
C ALA A 105 0.09 -5.75 2.92
N VAL A 106 -1.06 -6.39 2.84
CA VAL A 106 -1.75 -6.75 1.59
C VAL A 106 -3.12 -6.07 1.54
N THR A 107 -3.70 -6.00 0.35
CA THR A 107 -5.09 -5.59 0.17
C THR A 107 -6.01 -6.49 0.97
N ASN A 108 -7.00 -5.92 1.66
CA ASN A 108 -7.96 -6.67 2.47
C ASN A 108 -9.37 -6.50 1.89
N HIS A 109 -9.89 -7.56 1.31
CA HIS A 109 -11.27 -7.63 0.79
C HIS A 109 -12.25 -8.23 1.82
N PHE A 110 -11.85 -8.34 3.10
CA PHE A 110 -12.65 -8.88 4.21
C PHE A 110 -13.20 -10.30 3.97
N GLY A 111 -12.52 -11.09 3.13
CA GLY A 111 -12.94 -12.43 2.76
C GLY A 111 -14.01 -12.49 1.65
N ASN A 112 -14.46 -11.34 1.15
CA ASN A 112 -15.42 -11.28 0.04
C ASN A 112 -14.66 -11.51 -1.29
N GLN A 113 -14.95 -12.65 -1.93
CA GLN A 113 -14.30 -13.05 -3.19
C GLN A 113 -14.81 -12.25 -4.38
N ASP A 114 -16.08 -11.85 -4.39
CA ASP A 114 -16.67 -11.05 -5.47
C ASP A 114 -16.05 -9.66 -5.52
N ILE A 115 -15.88 -9.02 -4.35
CA ILE A 115 -15.15 -7.76 -4.25
C ILE A 115 -13.70 -7.94 -4.74
N ALA A 116 -13.05 -9.05 -4.35
CA ALA A 116 -11.67 -9.31 -4.78
C ALA A 116 -11.55 -9.53 -6.30
N ALA A 117 -12.54 -10.18 -6.91
CA ALA A 117 -12.56 -10.47 -8.35
C ALA A 117 -12.84 -9.23 -9.22
N HIS A 118 -13.61 -8.27 -8.70
CA HIS A 118 -14.10 -7.12 -9.46
C HIS A 118 -13.47 -5.78 -9.04
N THR A 119 -12.42 -5.80 -8.22
CA THR A 119 -11.73 -4.59 -7.79
C THR A 119 -10.22 -4.68 -8.02
N MET A 120 -9.60 -3.55 -8.29
CA MET A 120 -8.16 -3.42 -8.45
C MET A 120 -7.53 -2.90 -7.17
N GLY A 121 -6.45 -3.54 -6.72
CA GLY A 121 -5.65 -3.04 -5.61
C GLY A 121 -4.70 -1.91 -6.03
N LEU A 122 -4.16 -1.20 -5.03
CA LEU A 122 -3.05 -0.27 -5.22
C LEU A 122 -2.04 -0.48 -4.08
N LYS A 123 -1.23 -1.54 -4.20
CA LYS A 123 -0.31 -1.96 -3.14
C LYS A 123 1.10 -2.25 -3.63
N GLY A 124 1.24 -2.80 -4.81
CA GLY A 124 2.52 -3.11 -5.45
C GLY A 124 2.73 -2.29 -6.73
N LEU A 125 3.96 -2.32 -7.24
CA LEU A 125 4.29 -1.62 -8.48
C LEU A 125 3.50 -2.20 -9.68
N SER A 126 3.32 -3.53 -9.71
CA SER A 126 2.49 -4.21 -10.70
C SER A 126 1.03 -3.72 -10.68
N ASP A 127 0.47 -3.49 -9.48
CA ASP A 127 -0.90 -2.98 -9.35
C ASP A 127 -1.01 -1.57 -9.94
N ALA A 128 -0.02 -0.72 -9.65
CA ALA A 128 0.02 0.66 -10.16
C ALA A 128 0.09 0.71 -11.69
N LEU A 129 0.94 -0.13 -12.30
CA LEU A 129 1.06 -0.23 -13.75
C LEU A 129 -0.20 -0.77 -14.41
N ALA A 130 -0.78 -1.83 -13.84
CA ALA A 130 -2.04 -2.39 -14.32
C ALA A 130 -3.18 -1.36 -14.23
N LEU A 131 -3.24 -0.62 -13.12
CA LEU A 131 -4.27 0.41 -12.92
C LEU A 131 -4.10 1.59 -13.88
N ARG A 132 -2.86 2.04 -14.14
CA ARG A 132 -2.56 3.05 -15.14
C ARG A 132 -3.04 2.64 -16.54
N ALA A 133 -2.67 1.43 -16.96
CA ALA A 133 -3.08 0.89 -18.26
C ALA A 133 -4.61 0.77 -18.36
N HIS A 134 -5.25 0.27 -17.30
CA HIS A 134 -6.70 0.14 -17.23
C HIS A 134 -7.43 1.49 -17.34
N VAL A 135 -6.96 2.53 -16.62
CA VAL A 135 -7.57 3.87 -16.69
C VAL A 135 -7.53 4.38 -18.13
N LEU A 136 -6.36 4.34 -18.79
CA LEU A 136 -6.24 4.79 -20.18
C LEU A 136 -7.14 3.98 -21.13
N GLU A 137 -7.18 2.66 -20.99
CA GLU A 137 -8.07 1.80 -21.79
C GLU A 137 -9.56 2.19 -21.63
N ARG A 138 -9.99 2.62 -20.42
CA ARG A 138 -11.38 3.09 -20.23
C ARG A 138 -11.67 4.34 -21.06
N PHE A 139 -10.72 5.26 -21.16
CA PHE A 139 -10.87 6.47 -22.00
C PHE A 139 -10.89 6.11 -23.50
N GLU A 140 -10.00 5.22 -23.97
CA GLU A 140 -10.05 4.74 -25.35
C GLU A 140 -11.42 4.13 -25.69
N ARG A 141 -11.90 3.21 -24.86
CA ARG A 141 -13.23 2.61 -25.06
C ARG A 141 -14.38 3.61 -24.99
N ALA A 142 -14.26 4.64 -24.16
CA ALA A 142 -15.28 5.69 -24.07
C ALA A 142 -15.35 6.55 -25.33
N THR A 143 -14.28 6.66 -26.11
CA THR A 143 -14.30 7.35 -27.40
C THR A 143 -14.99 6.54 -28.49
N GLU A 144 -14.94 5.20 -28.40
CA GLU A 144 -15.47 4.30 -29.41
C GLU A 144 -16.97 3.99 -29.21
N THR A 145 -17.46 4.02 -27.97
CA THR A 145 -18.85 3.64 -27.68
C THR A 145 -19.85 4.76 -28.06
N THR A 146 -20.95 4.35 -28.66
CA THR A 146 -22.11 5.21 -28.93
C THR A 146 -23.19 5.12 -27.85
N ASP A 147 -23.07 4.15 -26.94
CA ASP A 147 -23.99 3.98 -25.80
C ASP A 147 -23.58 4.92 -24.65
N GLU A 148 -24.43 5.92 -24.39
CA GLU A 148 -24.23 6.91 -23.33
C GLU A 148 -24.18 6.32 -21.92
N ARG A 149 -24.92 5.23 -21.67
CA ARG A 149 -24.88 4.54 -20.39
C ARG A 149 -23.54 3.83 -20.19
N GLU A 150 -23.06 3.13 -21.22
CA GLU A 150 -21.75 2.48 -21.20
C GLU A 150 -20.64 3.52 -21.11
N ARG A 151 -20.72 4.64 -21.82
CA ARG A 151 -19.75 5.73 -21.72
C ARG A 151 -19.65 6.27 -20.29
N ARG A 152 -20.77 6.56 -19.63
CA ARG A 152 -20.80 7.00 -18.23
C ARG A 152 -20.18 5.96 -17.30
N ARG A 153 -20.47 4.68 -17.51
CA ARG A 153 -19.91 3.58 -16.74
C ARG A 153 -18.38 3.50 -16.90
N LEU A 154 -17.88 3.61 -18.13
CA LEU A 154 -16.45 3.60 -18.45
C LEU A 154 -15.72 4.80 -17.80
N LEU A 155 -16.36 5.95 -17.72
CA LEU A 155 -15.80 7.21 -17.18
C LEU A 155 -16.10 7.39 -15.67
N THR A 156 -16.66 6.39 -15.00
CA THR A 156 -16.86 6.41 -13.54
C THR A 156 -15.80 5.58 -12.85
N PHE A 157 -15.03 6.22 -11.95
CA PHE A 157 -13.94 5.65 -11.19
C PHE A 157 -14.29 5.66 -9.70
N VAL A 158 -14.49 4.49 -9.12
CA VAL A 158 -14.82 4.34 -7.70
C VAL A 158 -13.56 3.98 -6.92
N ILE A 159 -13.33 4.66 -5.80
CA ILE A 159 -12.25 4.38 -4.86
C ILE A 159 -12.87 4.00 -3.52
N ALA A 160 -12.66 2.76 -3.07
CA ALA A 160 -13.14 2.25 -1.79
C ALA A 160 -12.05 2.37 -0.72
N GLY A 161 -12.28 3.30 0.23
CA GLY A 161 -11.40 3.63 1.35
C GLY A 161 -10.79 5.03 1.24
N ALA A 162 -11.12 5.92 2.18
CA ALA A 162 -10.61 7.29 2.25
C ALA A 162 -9.46 7.45 3.28
N GLY A 163 -8.58 6.46 3.35
CA GLY A 163 -7.26 6.59 3.97
C GLY A 163 -6.29 7.36 3.06
N PRO A 164 -5.01 7.54 3.46
CA PRO A 164 -4.02 8.29 2.69
C PRO A 164 -3.98 7.89 1.21
N THR A 165 -3.84 6.60 0.91
CA THR A 165 -3.75 6.11 -0.48
C THR A 165 -4.98 6.45 -1.32
N GLY A 166 -6.20 6.28 -0.76
CA GLY A 166 -7.44 6.59 -1.48
C GLY A 166 -7.59 8.08 -1.79
N ILE A 167 -7.25 8.94 -0.83
CA ILE A 167 -7.29 10.40 -0.99
C ILE A 167 -6.26 10.88 -2.01
N GLU A 168 -5.02 10.40 -1.89
CA GLU A 168 -3.92 10.75 -2.80
C GLU A 168 -4.28 10.34 -4.24
N TYR A 169 -4.80 9.11 -4.41
CA TYR A 169 -5.16 8.62 -5.74
C TYR A 169 -6.41 9.34 -6.30
N ALA A 170 -7.42 9.62 -5.48
CA ALA A 170 -8.59 10.40 -5.91
C ALA A 170 -8.19 11.81 -6.39
N GLY A 171 -7.28 12.46 -5.66
CA GLY A 171 -6.73 13.75 -6.05
C GLY A 171 -5.93 13.70 -7.34
N ALA A 172 -5.10 12.67 -7.51
CA ALA A 172 -4.28 12.47 -8.72
C ALA A 172 -5.13 12.13 -9.95
N LEU A 173 -6.16 11.30 -9.81
CA LEU A 173 -7.11 11.04 -10.91
C LEU A 173 -7.86 12.30 -11.33
N SER A 174 -8.33 13.08 -10.35
CA SER A 174 -9.00 14.36 -10.66
C SER A 174 -8.08 15.30 -11.44
N GLU A 175 -6.81 15.40 -11.05
CA GLU A 175 -5.82 16.23 -11.76
C GLU A 175 -5.54 15.70 -13.17
N LEU A 176 -5.39 14.39 -13.32
CA LEU A 176 -5.22 13.71 -14.60
C LEU A 176 -6.40 14.01 -15.55
N PHE A 177 -7.64 13.89 -15.03
CA PHE A 177 -8.87 14.03 -15.83
C PHE A 177 -9.20 15.48 -16.19
N VAL A 178 -8.77 16.44 -15.38
CA VAL A 178 -9.04 17.86 -15.64
C VAL A 178 -7.96 18.51 -16.50
N HIS A 179 -6.68 18.14 -16.33
CA HIS A 179 -5.57 18.88 -16.89
C HIS A 179 -4.78 18.17 -18.00
N LEU A 180 -4.76 16.83 -17.98
CA LEU A 180 -3.92 16.04 -18.90
C LEU A 180 -4.73 15.34 -19.97
N LEU A 181 -5.65 14.45 -19.62
CA LEU A 181 -6.39 13.66 -20.60
C LEU A 181 -7.25 14.46 -21.59
N PRO A 182 -7.81 15.64 -21.27
CA PRO A 182 -8.50 16.44 -22.28
C PRO A 182 -7.63 16.86 -23.46
N LYS A 183 -6.31 16.90 -23.28
CA LYS A 183 -5.36 17.22 -24.37
C LYS A 183 -5.14 16.00 -25.27
N ASP A 184 -5.16 14.79 -24.69
CA ASP A 184 -4.95 13.53 -25.42
C ASP A 184 -6.24 13.05 -26.08
N PHE A 185 -7.41 13.38 -25.51
CA PHE A 185 -8.74 12.99 -26.00
C PHE A 185 -9.62 14.22 -26.35
N PRO A 186 -9.22 15.06 -27.32
CA PRO A 186 -9.87 16.36 -27.56
C PRO A 186 -11.30 16.25 -28.12
N ARG A 187 -11.72 15.05 -28.55
CA ARG A 187 -13.08 14.80 -29.07
C ARG A 187 -14.01 14.16 -28.04
N LEU A 188 -13.49 13.76 -26.88
CA LEU A 188 -14.28 13.14 -25.81
C LEU A 188 -14.88 14.24 -24.93
N ASP A 189 -16.17 14.11 -24.63
CA ASP A 189 -16.80 14.92 -23.59
C ASP A 189 -16.36 14.43 -22.21
N PHE A 190 -15.75 15.30 -21.42
CA PHE A 190 -15.29 15.02 -20.06
C PHE A 190 -16.36 15.33 -18.99
N ALA A 191 -17.51 15.92 -19.35
CA ALA A 191 -18.59 16.19 -18.38
C ALA A 191 -19.10 14.94 -17.66
N PRO A 192 -19.15 13.73 -18.28
CA PRO A 192 -19.54 12.51 -17.61
C PRO A 192 -18.49 11.88 -16.70
N VAL A 193 -17.23 12.39 -16.69
CA VAL A 193 -16.14 11.79 -15.90
C VAL A 193 -16.40 12.01 -14.41
N ARG A 194 -16.41 10.90 -13.64
CA ARG A 194 -16.68 10.93 -12.21
C ARG A 194 -15.59 10.19 -11.43
N VAL A 195 -15.15 10.80 -10.34
CA VAL A 195 -14.32 10.14 -9.30
C VAL A 195 -15.14 10.09 -8.01
N VAL A 196 -15.49 8.90 -7.57
CA VAL A 196 -16.33 8.64 -6.38
C VAL A 196 -15.48 7.99 -5.31
N LEU A 197 -15.24 8.68 -4.18
CA LEU A 197 -14.50 8.18 -3.05
C LEU A 197 -15.46 7.76 -1.92
N ILE A 198 -15.45 6.46 -1.61
CA ILE A 198 -16.37 5.85 -0.64
C ILE A 198 -15.61 5.50 0.64
N GLU A 199 -16.15 5.87 1.79
CA GLU A 199 -15.59 5.55 3.10
C GLU A 199 -16.68 5.15 4.09
N GLY A 200 -16.48 4.02 4.77
CA GLY A 200 -17.38 3.50 5.79
C GLY A 200 -17.49 4.36 7.05
N ARG A 201 -16.53 5.26 7.25
CA ARG A 201 -16.55 6.23 8.34
C ARG A 201 -17.13 7.57 7.90
N ASN A 202 -17.57 8.38 8.85
CA ASN A 202 -18.18 9.68 8.57
C ASN A 202 -17.19 10.78 8.15
N ARG A 203 -15.90 10.44 8.05
CA ARG A 203 -14.86 11.38 7.62
C ARG A 203 -13.71 10.67 6.90
N VAL A 204 -13.04 11.41 6.04
CA VAL A 204 -11.79 10.98 5.42
C VAL A 204 -10.63 11.09 6.41
N LEU A 205 -9.53 10.35 6.21
CA LEU A 205 -8.33 10.35 7.07
C LEU A 205 -8.66 10.15 8.57
N GLU A 206 -9.48 9.17 8.90
CA GLU A 206 -9.99 9.01 10.26
C GLU A 206 -8.90 8.90 11.33
N THR A 207 -7.76 8.31 10.99
CA THR A 207 -6.61 8.15 11.91
C THR A 207 -5.80 9.43 12.11
N PHE A 208 -6.12 10.50 11.39
CA PHE A 208 -5.47 11.81 11.50
C PHE A 208 -6.31 12.79 12.31
N HIS A 209 -5.70 13.92 12.69
CA HIS A 209 -6.42 14.99 13.37
C HIS A 209 -7.63 15.45 12.54
N PRO A 210 -8.82 15.65 13.13
CA PRO A 210 -10.07 15.97 12.40
C PRO A 210 -9.96 17.14 11.41
N ARG A 211 -9.21 18.18 11.75
CA ARG A 211 -8.98 19.33 10.85
C ARG A 211 -8.32 18.93 9.53
N LEU A 212 -7.39 17.98 9.54
CA LEU A 212 -6.74 17.49 8.32
C LEU A 212 -7.73 16.74 7.41
N GLY A 213 -8.60 15.91 8.00
CA GLY A 213 -9.68 15.25 7.26
C GLY A 213 -10.63 16.26 6.62
N SER A 214 -11.06 17.30 7.36
CA SER A 214 -11.94 18.35 6.82
C SER A 214 -11.27 19.15 5.70
N MET A 215 -9.99 19.48 5.84
CA MET A 215 -9.21 20.17 4.80
C MET A 215 -9.10 19.30 3.53
N ALA A 216 -8.73 18.02 3.69
CA ALA A 216 -8.61 17.08 2.58
C ALA A 216 -9.96 16.89 1.85
N ALA A 217 -11.05 16.71 2.59
CA ALA A 217 -12.38 16.61 2.01
C ALA A 217 -12.78 17.87 1.24
N GLY A 218 -12.46 19.06 1.78
CA GLY A 218 -12.70 20.32 1.10
C GLY A 218 -11.91 20.47 -0.20
N VAL A 219 -10.64 20.04 -0.21
CA VAL A 219 -9.81 20.04 -1.44
C VAL A 219 -10.38 19.08 -2.49
N LEU A 220 -10.71 17.84 -2.10
CA LEU A 220 -11.24 16.85 -3.03
C LEU A 220 -12.57 17.29 -3.66
N ARG A 221 -13.50 17.84 -2.87
CA ARG A 221 -14.77 18.38 -3.41
C ARG A 221 -14.55 19.51 -4.41
N ARG A 222 -13.64 20.45 -4.13
CA ARG A 222 -13.30 21.52 -5.10
C ARG A 222 -12.68 20.99 -6.38
N ARG A 223 -12.05 19.82 -6.33
CA ARG A 223 -11.50 19.11 -7.50
C ARG A 223 -12.52 18.20 -8.19
N GLY A 224 -13.81 18.28 -7.82
CA GLY A 224 -14.86 17.49 -8.45
C GLY A 224 -14.96 16.04 -7.95
N VAL A 225 -14.25 15.64 -6.88
CA VAL A 225 -14.37 14.30 -6.31
C VAL A 225 -15.65 14.20 -5.48
N GLU A 226 -16.48 13.23 -5.80
CA GLU A 226 -17.69 12.89 -5.04
C GLU A 226 -17.30 12.10 -3.78
N LEU A 227 -17.67 12.60 -2.60
CA LEU A 227 -17.40 11.92 -1.32
C LEU A 227 -18.66 11.27 -0.79
N VAL A 228 -18.65 9.94 -0.69
CA VAL A 228 -19.71 9.12 -0.08
C VAL A 228 -19.17 8.61 1.26
N LEU A 229 -19.56 9.27 2.34
CA LEU A 229 -19.10 8.99 3.70
C LEU A 229 -20.17 8.25 4.50
N GLY A 230 -19.76 7.41 5.47
CA GLY A 230 -20.66 6.61 6.29
C GLY A 230 -21.30 5.45 5.50
N ARG A 231 -20.71 5.06 4.37
CA ARG A 231 -21.21 3.96 3.53
C ARG A 231 -20.11 2.95 3.21
N THR A 232 -20.49 1.69 3.17
CA THR A 232 -19.59 0.57 2.84
C THR A 232 -20.02 -0.12 1.56
N VAL A 233 -19.05 -0.53 0.76
CA VAL A 233 -19.27 -1.42 -0.38
C VAL A 233 -19.55 -2.82 0.16
N THR A 234 -20.71 -3.38 -0.18
CA THR A 234 -21.13 -4.74 0.21
C THR A 234 -20.95 -5.74 -0.91
N GLU A 235 -21.09 -5.30 -2.17
CA GLU A 235 -20.99 -6.14 -3.35
C GLU A 235 -20.23 -5.41 -4.45
N ALA A 236 -19.55 -6.17 -5.30
CA ALA A 236 -18.94 -5.69 -6.54
C ALA A 236 -19.13 -6.73 -7.64
N ASP A 237 -19.43 -6.26 -8.85
CA ASP A 237 -19.54 -7.07 -10.04
C ASP A 237 -18.94 -6.34 -11.27
N ALA A 238 -19.06 -6.93 -12.46
CA ALA A 238 -18.52 -6.36 -13.69
C ALA A 238 -19.17 -5.00 -14.08
N ALA A 239 -20.35 -4.67 -13.54
CA ALA A 239 -21.07 -3.44 -13.85
C ALA A 239 -20.84 -2.32 -12.82
N GLY A 240 -20.31 -2.63 -11.62
CA GLY A 240 -20.03 -1.64 -10.58
C GLY A 240 -20.11 -2.19 -9.16
N ILE A 241 -20.63 -1.39 -8.23
CA ILE A 241 -20.72 -1.73 -6.81
C ILE A 241 -22.11 -1.47 -6.23
N THR A 242 -22.42 -2.17 -5.12
CA THR A 242 -23.59 -1.89 -4.27
C THR A 242 -23.11 -1.47 -2.88
N LEU A 243 -23.76 -0.45 -2.31
CA LEU A 243 -23.49 0.04 -0.96
C LEU A 243 -24.44 -0.65 0.07
N ASP A 244 -24.11 -0.47 1.35
CA ASP A 244 -24.87 -1.03 2.49
C ASP A 244 -26.32 -0.50 2.64
N ASP A 245 -26.65 0.60 1.97
CA ASP A 245 -28.03 1.14 1.88
C ASP A 245 -28.78 0.72 0.61
N GLY A 246 -28.20 -0.17 -0.20
CA GLY A 246 -28.76 -0.62 -1.47
C GLY A 246 -28.46 0.31 -2.66
N THR A 247 -27.78 1.43 -2.45
CA THR A 247 -27.40 2.34 -3.54
C THR A 247 -26.46 1.65 -4.51
N ARG A 248 -26.78 1.68 -5.81
CA ARG A 248 -25.93 1.16 -6.88
C ARG A 248 -25.11 2.28 -7.51
N VAL A 249 -23.82 2.01 -7.74
CA VAL A 249 -22.92 2.88 -8.53
C VAL A 249 -22.40 2.07 -9.70
N ASP A 250 -22.90 2.38 -10.91
CA ASP A 250 -22.39 1.79 -12.16
C ASP A 250 -20.99 2.37 -12.44
N ALA A 251 -19.99 1.49 -12.54
CA ALA A 251 -18.60 1.87 -12.77
C ALA A 251 -17.83 0.73 -13.44
N ALA A 252 -16.96 1.06 -14.40
CA ALA A 252 -16.06 0.09 -15.01
C ALA A 252 -14.74 -0.05 -14.25
N THR A 253 -14.49 0.84 -13.28
CA THR A 253 -13.25 0.87 -12.50
C THR A 253 -13.56 1.00 -11.02
N VAL A 254 -13.17 0.00 -10.25
CA VAL A 254 -13.29 0.01 -8.79
C VAL A 254 -11.91 -0.25 -8.18
N ILE A 255 -11.39 0.73 -7.44
CA ILE A 255 -10.09 0.68 -6.80
C ILE A 255 -10.28 0.41 -5.30
N TRP A 256 -9.65 -0.65 -4.79
CA TRP A 256 -9.74 -1.04 -3.40
C TRP A 256 -8.49 -0.67 -2.63
N THR A 257 -8.56 0.33 -1.76
CA THR A 257 -7.39 0.84 -1.00
C THR A 257 -7.33 0.36 0.45
N ARG A 258 -8.28 -0.48 0.90
CA ARG A 258 -8.29 -1.03 2.27
C ARG A 258 -7.20 -2.08 2.46
N ARG A 259 -6.49 -2.05 3.60
CA ARG A 259 -5.29 -2.85 3.86
C ARG A 259 -5.42 -3.73 5.10
N ARG A 260 -4.71 -4.85 5.11
CA ARG A 260 -4.48 -5.70 6.27
C ARG A 260 -2.98 -5.99 6.40
N LEU A 261 -2.45 -6.00 7.63
CA LEU A 261 -1.09 -6.47 7.88
C LEU A 261 -0.92 -7.90 7.36
N ARG A 262 0.16 -8.15 6.62
CA ARG A 262 0.55 -9.48 6.19
C ARG A 262 1.26 -10.18 7.35
N LEU A 263 0.59 -11.13 7.96
CA LEU A 263 1.26 -12.08 8.85
C LEU A 263 1.97 -13.09 7.96
N ALA A 264 3.28 -13.25 8.14
CA ALA A 264 4.06 -14.25 7.44
C ALA A 264 3.61 -15.67 7.88
N GLY A 265 2.80 -16.32 7.04
CA GLY A 265 2.32 -17.68 7.22
C GLY A 265 1.22 -17.81 8.30
N ARG A 266 0.24 -18.69 8.07
CA ARG A 266 -0.56 -19.24 9.18
C ARG A 266 0.40 -19.98 10.09
N GLN A 267 0.54 -19.53 11.33
CA GLN A 267 1.12 -20.36 12.37
C GLN A 267 0.22 -21.60 12.51
N THR A 268 0.70 -22.76 12.14
CA THR A 268 0.23 -23.99 12.73
C THR A 268 0.79 -24.03 14.15
N THR A 269 0.18 -23.30 15.05
CA THR A 269 0.46 -23.41 16.47
C THR A 269 -0.77 -23.98 17.15
N ASP A 270 -0.66 -25.24 17.51
CA ASP A 270 -1.25 -25.69 18.77
C ASP A 270 -0.57 -24.91 19.91
N ARG A 271 -1.43 -24.24 20.72
CA ARG A 271 -1.14 -23.55 21.98
C ARG A 271 -0.16 -22.36 21.98
N ALA A 272 -0.74 -21.21 22.28
CA ALA A 272 -0.02 -20.00 22.70
C ALA A 272 0.90 -20.31 23.91
N PRO A 273 2.18 -19.86 23.90
CA PRO A 273 2.99 -19.86 25.12
C PRO A 273 2.47 -18.78 26.08
N ARG A 274 2.33 -19.16 27.35
CA ARG A 274 1.97 -18.26 28.44
C ARG A 274 2.91 -17.04 28.44
N SER A 275 2.34 -15.85 28.58
CA SER A 275 3.05 -14.59 28.76
C SER A 275 4.12 -14.69 29.82
N VAL A 276 5.39 -14.58 29.45
CA VAL A 276 6.48 -14.28 30.36
C VAL A 276 6.35 -12.81 30.74
N ARG A 277 5.91 -12.55 31.97
CA ARG A 277 5.97 -11.20 32.57
C ARG A 277 7.43 -10.77 32.65
N PRO A 278 7.79 -9.53 32.18
CA PRO A 278 9.12 -9.01 32.44
C PRO A 278 9.30 -8.82 33.95
N ARG A 279 10.42 -9.32 34.49
CA ARG A 279 10.85 -9.02 35.86
C ARG A 279 11.09 -7.50 35.97
N ALA A 280 10.38 -6.85 36.87
CA ALA A 280 10.67 -5.49 37.30
C ALA A 280 12.04 -5.46 37.98
N GLY A 281 12.95 -4.64 37.51
CA GLY A 281 14.24 -4.42 38.13
C GLY A 281 15.32 -3.93 37.20
N ALA A 282 15.17 -2.72 36.67
CA ALA A 282 16.31 -1.89 36.27
C ALA A 282 15.91 -0.43 36.43
N GLN A 283 16.54 0.24 37.38
CA GLN A 283 16.36 1.64 37.73
C GLN A 283 16.77 2.53 36.54
N HIS A 284 15.87 3.43 36.15
CA HIS A 284 16.14 4.48 35.18
C HIS A 284 17.20 5.45 35.71
N ALA A 285 18.34 5.53 35.03
CA ALA A 285 19.24 6.67 35.14
C ALA A 285 18.62 7.89 34.40
N PRO A 286 18.64 9.10 34.98
CA PRO A 286 18.05 10.27 34.33
C PRO A 286 18.87 10.72 33.11
N ALA A 287 18.17 11.08 32.04
CA ALA A 287 18.75 11.62 30.82
C ALA A 287 19.49 12.94 31.08
N PRO A 288 20.62 13.21 30.43
CA PRO A 288 21.34 14.47 30.57
C PRO A 288 20.56 15.65 29.97
N ARG A 289 20.49 16.76 30.70
CA ARG A 289 19.84 18.00 30.29
C ARG A 289 20.59 18.62 29.10
N PRO A 290 19.91 19.24 28.12
CA PRO A 290 20.57 19.97 27.05
C PRO A 290 21.23 21.24 27.61
N ARG A 291 22.48 21.47 27.25
CA ARG A 291 23.23 22.71 27.54
C ARG A 291 22.64 23.85 26.72
N ARG A 292 22.25 24.94 27.41
CA ARG A 292 21.96 26.24 26.80
C ARG A 292 23.27 26.97 26.45
N GLY A 293 23.28 27.64 25.34
CA GLY A 293 24.31 28.59 24.87
C GLY A 293 24.82 28.19 23.49
N ALA A 294 24.92 29.04 22.53
CA ALA A 294 24.82 30.47 22.37
C ALA A 294 24.34 30.77 20.94
N SER A 295 23.70 31.92 20.77
CA SER A 295 23.42 32.63 19.54
C SER A 295 24.62 32.71 18.59
N ASP A 296 24.28 32.69 17.31
CA ASP A 296 24.87 33.45 16.20
C ASP A 296 25.05 32.59 14.94
N TRP A 297 24.35 33.02 13.93
CA TRP A 297 24.27 32.88 12.47
C TRP A 297 23.06 32.16 11.95
#